data_fec340c43f0b0e1c0f83f560adf211ff
#
_entry.id   fec340c43f0b0e1c0f83f560adf211ff
#
_cell.length_a   1.000
_cell.length_b   1.000
_cell.length_c   1.000
_cell.angle_alpha   90.00
_cell.angle_beta   90.00
_cell.angle_gamma   90.00
#
_symmetry.space_group_name_H-M   'P 1'
#
loop_
_entity.id
_entity.type
_entity.pdbx_description
1 polymer ?
#
loop_
_entity_poly.entity_id
_entity_poly.type
_entity_poly.pdbx_seq_one_letter_code
_entity_poly.pdbx_strand_id
1 'polypeptide(L)'
;DSSNRFAFVPHTGPNAVYQFRFDADSGKLTKNEPLTASPAAGLEPRHLAFHPTLPIVYCDDEKGDSVTAYHFNRETGQLKAFHTRSTLPADFDGSQNTCADIEITRDGRFVYASNRGHNSIAGFSVNAKTGKLTSIGQFATGNTPRSFNLNPDNRWMIAAGQRSHDLHVYKHDGTSGKLKRIHQQPTGQGPSWVQFIPKK
;
A
#
# COMPACT_ATOMS: atom_id res chain seq x y z
N ASP A 1 8.95 -0.04 11.83
CA ASP A 1 7.91 0.75 12.50
C ASP A 1 8.47 2.07 13.04
N SER A 2 7.61 3.00 13.43
CA SER A 2 8.02 4.34 13.91
C SER A 2 8.77 4.34 15.25
N SER A 3 8.74 3.25 15.99
CA SER A 3 9.51 3.10 17.24
C SER A 3 10.95 2.62 17.05
N ASN A 4 11.32 2.25 15.82
CA ASN A 4 12.59 1.60 15.47
C ASN A 4 12.87 0.29 16.24
N ARG A 5 11.83 -0.39 16.74
CA ARG A 5 11.99 -1.66 17.47
C ARG A 5 11.62 -2.89 16.67
N PHE A 6 10.90 -2.72 15.56
CA PHE A 6 10.41 -3.83 14.76
C PHE A 6 10.60 -3.58 13.27
N ALA A 7 11.02 -4.61 12.54
CA ALA A 7 11.09 -4.63 11.08
C ALA A 7 10.18 -5.73 10.53
N PHE A 8 9.53 -5.44 9.40
CA PHE A 8 8.58 -6.33 8.75
C PHE A 8 8.97 -6.49 7.29
N VAL A 9 8.98 -7.72 6.83
CA VAL A 9 9.38 -8.06 5.46
C VAL A 9 8.28 -8.93 4.84
N PRO A 10 7.42 -8.37 3.98
CA PRO A 10 6.45 -9.17 3.24
C PRO A 10 7.15 -10.08 2.24
N HIS A 11 6.65 -11.30 2.12
CA HIS A 11 7.12 -12.31 1.19
C HIS A 11 5.97 -12.89 0.40
N THR A 12 5.97 -12.71 -0.91
CA THR A 12 4.95 -13.23 -1.81
C THR A 12 4.96 -14.77 -1.85
N GLY A 13 6.10 -15.38 -2.14
CA GLY A 13 6.21 -16.84 -2.26
C GLY A 13 5.74 -17.63 -1.03
N PRO A 14 6.20 -17.33 0.21
CA PRO A 14 5.72 -17.97 1.43
C PRO A 14 4.32 -17.54 1.88
N ASN A 15 3.70 -16.55 1.23
CA ASN A 15 2.43 -15.94 1.63
C ASN A 15 2.44 -15.46 3.09
N ALA A 16 3.46 -14.71 3.49
CA ALA A 16 3.67 -14.30 4.87
C ALA A 16 4.41 -12.98 5.00
N VAL A 17 4.13 -12.26 6.07
CA VAL A 17 4.94 -11.13 6.54
C VAL A 17 5.88 -11.62 7.64
N TYR A 18 7.18 -11.58 7.39
CA TYR A 18 8.21 -11.92 8.38
C TYR A 18 8.39 -10.77 9.35
N GLN A 19 8.48 -11.08 10.63
CA GLN A 19 8.52 -10.16 11.74
C GLN A 19 9.84 -10.28 12.49
N PHE A 20 10.51 -9.16 12.70
CA PHE A 20 11.81 -9.11 13.39
C PHE A 20 11.78 -8.05 14.48
N ARG A 21 12.54 -8.29 15.53
CA ARG A 21 12.96 -7.27 16.49
C ARG A 21 14.21 -6.59 15.95
N PHE A 22 14.23 -5.29 16.02
CA PHE A 22 15.37 -4.47 15.62
C PHE A 22 15.95 -3.74 16.83
N ASP A 23 17.24 -3.90 17.01
CA ASP A 23 18.02 -3.15 17.99
C ASP A 23 18.66 -1.95 17.29
N ALA A 24 18.15 -0.76 17.56
CA ALA A 24 18.59 0.46 16.88
C ALA A 24 20.01 0.90 17.27
N ASP A 25 20.52 0.46 18.41
CA ASP A 25 21.87 0.83 18.86
C ASP A 25 22.94 -0.03 18.18
N SER A 26 22.68 -1.32 18.04
CA SER A 26 23.62 -2.27 17.41
C SER A 26 23.33 -2.57 15.93
N GLY A 27 22.15 -2.17 15.40
CA GLY A 27 21.68 -2.51 14.08
C GLY A 27 21.30 -3.99 13.91
N LYS A 28 21.19 -4.76 15.01
CA LYS A 28 20.94 -6.19 14.98
C LYS A 28 19.46 -6.51 14.77
N LEU A 29 19.19 -7.44 13.83
CA LEU A 29 17.89 -8.06 13.65
C LEU A 29 17.84 -9.43 14.34
N THR A 30 16.77 -9.68 15.09
CA THR A 30 16.45 -10.99 15.67
C THR A 30 15.03 -11.40 15.29
N LYS A 31 14.79 -12.69 15.12
CA LYS A 31 13.45 -13.22 14.81
C LYS A 31 12.47 -12.84 15.92
N ASN A 32 11.27 -12.39 15.53
CA ASN A 32 10.17 -12.23 16.49
C ASN A 32 9.46 -13.57 16.72
N GLU A 33 8.63 -13.64 17.74
CA GLU A 33 7.81 -14.83 18.05
C GLU A 33 6.33 -14.44 18.04
N PRO A 34 5.50 -15.01 17.13
CA PRO A 34 5.91 -15.86 16.00
C PRO A 34 6.73 -15.11 14.95
N LEU A 35 7.56 -15.83 14.17
CA LEU A 35 8.36 -15.23 13.09
C LEU A 35 7.49 -14.66 11.97
N THR A 36 6.33 -15.25 11.70
CA THR A 36 5.49 -14.90 10.55
C THR A 36 4.07 -14.56 10.95
N ALA A 37 3.47 -13.63 10.23
CA ALA A 37 2.04 -13.38 10.19
C ALA A 37 1.56 -13.60 8.75
N SER A 38 0.57 -14.50 8.56
CA SER A 38 0.04 -14.80 7.23
C SER A 38 -1.34 -14.20 7.04
N PRO A 39 -1.64 -13.63 5.83
CA PRO A 39 -3.01 -13.36 5.42
C PRO A 39 -3.73 -14.67 5.07
N ALA A 40 -4.91 -14.61 4.46
CA ALA A 40 -5.54 -15.78 3.86
C ALA A 40 -4.64 -16.41 2.78
N ALA A 41 -4.85 -17.68 2.48
CA ALA A 41 -4.02 -18.44 1.54
C ALA A 41 -4.05 -17.80 0.12
N GLY A 42 -2.91 -17.73 -0.54
CA GLY A 42 -2.76 -17.29 -1.93
C GLY A 42 -2.82 -15.77 -2.15
N LEU A 43 -2.83 -14.95 -1.10
CA LEU A 43 -2.87 -13.49 -1.25
C LEU A 43 -1.52 -12.86 -1.61
N GLU A 44 -0.41 -13.43 -1.13
CA GLU A 44 0.96 -13.02 -1.43
C GLU A 44 1.27 -11.55 -1.07
N PRO A 45 1.49 -11.22 0.22
CA PRO A 45 1.75 -9.87 0.71
C PRO A 45 3.03 -9.29 0.09
N ARG A 46 2.99 -7.99 -0.28
CA ARG A 46 4.08 -7.34 -1.03
C ARG A 46 4.66 -6.09 -0.37
N HIS A 47 3.90 -5.04 -0.16
CA HIS A 47 4.32 -3.79 0.51
C HIS A 47 3.44 -3.50 1.72
N LEU A 48 3.94 -2.65 2.64
CA LEU A 48 3.28 -2.31 3.89
C LEU A 48 3.15 -0.80 4.05
N ALA A 49 1.97 -0.35 4.51
CA ALA A 49 1.72 1.01 4.93
C ALA A 49 1.22 1.03 6.38
N PHE A 50 1.97 1.70 7.26
CA PHE A 50 1.59 1.85 8.68
C PHE A 50 0.60 2.99 8.84
N HIS A 51 -0.51 2.71 9.55
CA HIS A 51 -1.43 3.78 9.93
C HIS A 51 -0.74 4.74 10.90
N PRO A 52 -0.82 6.08 10.68
CA PRO A 52 -0.05 7.06 11.46
C PRO A 52 -0.41 7.08 12.96
N THR A 53 -1.64 6.74 13.34
CA THR A 53 -2.11 6.82 14.73
C THR A 53 -2.68 5.52 15.28
N LEU A 54 -3.42 4.75 14.46
CA LEU A 54 -3.97 3.46 14.89
C LEU A 54 -2.88 2.36 14.90
N PRO A 55 -2.99 1.36 15.78
CA PRO A 55 -2.10 0.21 15.77
C PRO A 55 -2.48 -0.77 14.64
N ILE A 56 -2.38 -0.32 13.41
CA ILE A 56 -2.80 -1.05 12.20
C ILE A 56 -1.75 -0.88 11.11
N VAL A 57 -1.51 -1.95 10.37
CA VAL A 57 -0.70 -2.00 9.17
C VAL A 57 -1.56 -2.52 8.02
N TYR A 58 -1.48 -1.88 6.87
CA TYR A 58 -2.09 -2.36 5.63
C TYR A 58 -1.02 -2.95 4.74
N CYS A 59 -1.36 -4.03 4.06
CA CYS A 59 -0.49 -4.70 3.09
C CYS A 59 -1.24 -4.87 1.77
N ASP A 60 -0.62 -4.51 0.65
CA ASP A 60 -1.14 -4.93 -0.64
C ASP A 60 -0.76 -6.40 -0.89
N ASP A 61 -1.73 -7.16 -1.34
CA ASP A 61 -1.59 -8.58 -1.65
C ASP A 61 -1.39 -8.74 -3.16
N GLU A 62 -0.19 -9.13 -3.58
CA GLU A 62 0.21 -9.10 -4.99
C GLU A 62 -0.71 -9.94 -5.89
N LYS A 63 -0.99 -11.20 -5.52
CA LYS A 63 -1.87 -12.09 -6.30
C LYS A 63 -3.30 -12.12 -5.79
N GLY A 64 -3.52 -11.65 -4.55
CA GLY A 64 -4.85 -11.58 -3.99
C GLY A 64 -5.71 -10.45 -4.53
N ASP A 65 -5.12 -9.52 -5.30
CA ASP A 65 -5.80 -8.34 -5.80
C ASP A 65 -6.59 -7.61 -4.70
N SER A 66 -5.93 -7.48 -3.55
CA SER A 66 -6.56 -7.00 -2.32
C SER A 66 -5.62 -6.18 -1.45
N VAL A 67 -6.20 -5.56 -0.44
CA VAL A 67 -5.48 -4.98 0.70
C VAL A 67 -5.92 -5.71 1.96
N THR A 68 -4.96 -6.29 2.68
CA THR A 68 -5.17 -6.91 3.99
C THR A 68 -4.73 -5.96 5.11
N ALA A 69 -5.62 -5.76 6.08
CA ALA A 69 -5.35 -4.99 7.29
C ALA A 69 -4.95 -5.93 8.45
N TYR A 70 -3.90 -5.54 9.16
CA TYR A 70 -3.38 -6.26 10.32
C TYR A 70 -3.46 -5.39 11.57
N HIS A 71 -3.94 -5.94 12.68
CA HIS A 71 -3.65 -5.38 14.00
C HIS A 71 -2.15 -5.49 14.28
N PHE A 72 -1.56 -4.39 14.73
CA PHE A 72 -0.16 -4.31 15.12
C PHE A 72 -0.04 -4.15 16.64
N ASN A 73 0.50 -5.16 17.30
CA ASN A 73 0.82 -5.03 18.71
C ASN A 73 2.14 -4.26 18.87
N ARG A 74 2.04 -3.03 19.35
CA ARG A 74 3.20 -2.12 19.51
C ARG A 74 4.20 -2.56 20.57
N GLU A 75 3.83 -3.46 21.49
CA GLU A 75 4.71 -3.97 22.54
C GLU A 75 5.49 -5.20 22.08
N THR A 76 4.82 -6.11 21.40
CA THR A 76 5.40 -7.38 20.98
C THR A 76 5.89 -7.40 19.52
N GLY A 77 5.46 -6.44 18.69
CA GLY A 77 5.77 -6.42 17.27
C GLY A 77 4.99 -7.44 16.44
N GLN A 78 3.91 -8.01 16.98
CA GLN A 78 3.12 -9.03 16.28
C GLN A 78 2.06 -8.38 15.39
N LEU A 79 1.89 -8.97 14.20
CA LEU A 79 0.80 -8.66 13.27
C LEU A 79 -0.26 -9.76 13.31
N LYS A 80 -1.54 -9.38 13.21
CA LYS A 80 -2.67 -10.30 13.10
C LYS A 80 -3.67 -9.79 12.06
N ALA A 81 -3.81 -10.51 10.94
CA ALA A 81 -4.77 -10.16 9.90
C ALA A 81 -6.22 -10.16 10.44
N PHE A 82 -7.03 -9.18 10.07
CA PHE A 82 -8.42 -9.07 10.54
C PHE A 82 -9.43 -8.61 9.48
N HIS A 83 -8.96 -8.04 8.35
CA HIS A 83 -9.84 -7.51 7.31
C HIS A 83 -9.12 -7.51 5.98
N THR A 84 -9.80 -7.94 4.91
CA THR A 84 -9.28 -7.91 3.53
C THR A 84 -10.34 -7.29 2.60
N ARG A 85 -9.91 -6.44 1.67
CA ARG A 85 -10.78 -5.81 0.66
C ARG A 85 -10.14 -5.89 -0.72
N SER A 86 -10.96 -6.30 -1.72
CA SER A 86 -10.53 -6.29 -3.12
C SER A 86 -10.18 -4.89 -3.60
N THR A 87 -9.13 -4.79 -4.41
CA THR A 87 -8.71 -3.57 -5.12
C THR A 87 -9.43 -3.41 -6.46
N LEU A 88 -10.10 -4.46 -6.91
CA LEU A 88 -10.79 -4.51 -8.21
C LEU A 88 -12.28 -4.21 -8.08
N PRO A 89 -12.91 -3.64 -9.11
CA PRO A 89 -14.36 -3.56 -9.17
C PRO A 89 -14.97 -4.95 -9.37
N ALA A 90 -16.23 -5.11 -8.99
CA ALA A 90 -16.90 -6.41 -8.97
C ALA A 90 -17.12 -7.03 -10.37
N ASP A 91 -17.14 -6.21 -11.41
CA ASP A 91 -17.33 -6.58 -12.81
C ASP A 91 -16.03 -6.85 -13.56
N PHE A 92 -14.87 -6.67 -12.94
CA PHE A 92 -13.58 -7.02 -13.55
C PHE A 92 -13.31 -8.51 -13.35
N ASP A 93 -12.97 -9.21 -14.42
CA ASP A 93 -12.74 -10.66 -14.40
C ASP A 93 -11.49 -11.09 -13.61
N GLY A 94 -10.65 -10.12 -13.21
CA GLY A 94 -9.44 -10.35 -12.40
C GLY A 94 -8.30 -11.03 -13.16
N SER A 95 -8.48 -11.43 -14.41
CA SER A 95 -7.45 -12.10 -15.19
C SER A 95 -6.22 -11.21 -15.36
N GLN A 96 -5.04 -11.73 -15.02
CA GLN A 96 -3.75 -11.06 -15.18
C GLN A 96 -3.55 -9.76 -14.39
N ASN A 97 -4.36 -9.47 -13.36
CA ASN A 97 -4.07 -8.37 -12.44
C ASN A 97 -3.11 -8.80 -11.34
N THR A 98 -2.37 -7.84 -10.81
CA THR A 98 -1.56 -7.99 -9.59
C THR A 98 -1.41 -6.62 -8.92
N CYS A 99 -1.47 -6.57 -7.58
CA CYS A 99 -1.13 -5.36 -6.84
C CYS A 99 0.38 -5.09 -6.87
N ALA A 100 0.78 -3.83 -6.69
CA ALA A 100 2.20 -3.47 -6.76
C ALA A 100 2.67 -2.48 -5.69
N ASP A 101 1.85 -1.55 -5.27
CA ASP A 101 2.26 -0.51 -4.32
C ASP A 101 1.10 -0.10 -3.44
N ILE A 102 1.40 0.36 -2.22
CA ILE A 102 0.41 0.79 -1.24
C ILE A 102 0.88 2.03 -0.50
N GLU A 103 0.00 3.02 -0.39
CA GLU A 103 0.24 4.25 0.34
C GLU A 103 -0.94 4.60 1.24
N ILE A 104 -0.66 5.30 2.34
CA ILE A 104 -1.68 5.85 3.23
C ILE A 104 -1.49 7.36 3.35
N THR A 105 -2.58 8.12 3.42
CA THR A 105 -2.52 9.55 3.70
C THR A 105 -1.95 9.83 5.09
N ARG A 106 -1.24 10.95 5.27
CA ARG A 106 -0.63 11.32 6.55
C ARG A 106 -1.61 11.48 7.71
N ASP A 107 -2.88 11.79 7.40
CA ASP A 107 -3.96 11.85 8.38
C ASP A 107 -4.62 10.49 8.65
N GLY A 108 -4.21 9.44 7.94
CA GLY A 108 -4.69 8.06 8.10
C GLY A 108 -6.09 7.81 7.54
N ARG A 109 -6.71 8.77 6.84
CA ARG A 109 -8.10 8.64 6.40
C ARG A 109 -8.29 7.82 5.13
N PHE A 110 -7.26 7.72 4.29
CA PHE A 110 -7.35 7.02 3.00
C PHE A 110 -6.14 6.14 2.75
N VAL A 111 -6.41 4.94 2.20
CA VAL A 111 -5.40 4.00 1.71
C VAL A 111 -5.59 3.82 0.21
N TYR A 112 -4.48 3.71 -0.52
CA TYR A 112 -4.45 3.49 -1.96
C TYR A 112 -3.57 2.30 -2.29
N ALA A 113 -3.97 1.51 -3.30
CA ALA A 113 -3.17 0.40 -3.83
C ALA A 113 -3.23 0.38 -5.36
N SER A 114 -2.12 0.05 -6.01
CA SER A 114 -2.03 0.02 -7.47
C SER A 114 -2.30 -1.36 -8.06
N ASN A 115 -2.98 -1.40 -9.23
CA ASN A 115 -3.39 -2.59 -9.98
C ASN A 115 -2.70 -2.63 -11.35
N ARG A 116 -1.78 -3.58 -11.57
CA ARG A 116 -0.96 -3.65 -12.80
C ARG A 116 -1.65 -4.26 -14.02
N GLY A 117 -2.81 -4.88 -13.88
CA GLY A 117 -3.63 -5.40 -14.97
C GLY A 117 -4.82 -4.51 -15.27
N HIS A 118 -5.59 -4.15 -14.25
CA HIS A 118 -6.69 -3.18 -14.35
C HIS A 118 -6.19 -1.75 -14.62
N ASN A 119 -4.89 -1.48 -14.44
CA ASN A 119 -4.25 -0.18 -14.70
C ASN A 119 -4.93 0.96 -13.95
N SER A 120 -5.05 0.81 -12.65
CA SER A 120 -5.70 1.78 -11.76
C SER A 120 -5.01 1.90 -10.40
N ILE A 121 -5.38 2.97 -9.68
CA ILE A 121 -5.20 3.08 -8.24
C ILE A 121 -6.56 2.82 -7.58
N ALA A 122 -6.65 1.77 -6.77
CA ALA A 122 -7.80 1.54 -5.90
C ALA A 122 -7.71 2.43 -4.66
N GLY A 123 -8.78 3.14 -4.34
CA GLY A 123 -8.87 3.99 -3.15
C GLY A 123 -9.83 3.41 -2.12
N PHE A 124 -9.47 3.60 -0.84
CA PHE A 124 -10.28 3.17 0.30
C PHE A 124 -10.33 4.26 1.36
N SER A 125 -11.51 4.48 1.94
CA SER A 125 -11.64 5.22 3.20
C SER A 125 -11.38 4.30 4.39
N VAL A 126 -10.73 4.83 5.41
CA VAL A 126 -10.40 4.12 6.65
C VAL A 126 -11.42 4.48 7.72
N ASN A 127 -12.03 3.47 8.35
CA ASN A 127 -12.85 3.70 9.52
C ASN A 127 -11.95 4.09 10.71
N ALA A 128 -12.10 5.30 11.23
CA ALA A 128 -11.24 5.86 12.26
C ALA A 128 -11.23 5.09 13.61
N LYS A 129 -12.22 4.24 13.87
CA LYS A 129 -12.31 3.44 15.11
C LYS A 129 -11.78 2.02 14.92
N THR A 130 -12.06 1.42 13.76
CA THR A 130 -11.80 -0.01 13.53
C THR A 130 -10.67 -0.27 12.54
N GLY A 131 -10.25 0.74 11.76
CA GLY A 131 -9.29 0.60 10.68
C GLY A 131 -9.78 -0.20 9.47
N LYS A 132 -11.06 -0.60 9.43
CA LYS A 132 -11.63 -1.32 8.29
C LYS A 132 -11.70 -0.42 7.06
N LEU A 133 -11.48 -1.00 5.90
CA LEU A 133 -11.45 -0.33 4.61
C LEU A 133 -12.83 -0.38 3.92
N THR A 134 -13.25 0.75 3.34
CA THR A 134 -14.41 0.84 2.44
C THR A 134 -13.95 1.43 1.12
N SER A 135 -14.23 0.75 -0.01
CA SER A 135 -13.83 1.21 -1.34
C SER A 135 -14.48 2.57 -1.66
N ILE A 136 -13.70 3.47 -2.22
CA ILE A 136 -14.15 4.77 -2.77
C ILE A 136 -14.01 4.82 -4.29
N GLY A 137 -13.59 3.72 -4.92
CA GLY A 137 -13.48 3.53 -6.36
C GLY A 137 -12.07 3.24 -6.85
N GLN A 138 -11.96 3.05 -8.16
CA GLN A 138 -10.71 2.86 -8.89
C GLN A 138 -10.48 4.06 -9.81
N PHE A 139 -9.23 4.55 -9.85
CA PHE A 139 -8.82 5.73 -10.62
C PHE A 139 -7.84 5.30 -11.72
N ALA A 140 -8.23 5.46 -12.98
CA ALA A 140 -7.44 5.02 -14.14
C ALA A 140 -6.04 5.67 -14.17
N THR A 141 -5.04 4.85 -14.53
CA THR A 141 -3.62 5.24 -14.65
C THR A 141 -3.07 4.93 -16.05
N GLY A 142 -1.76 5.16 -16.23
CA GLY A 142 -0.99 4.52 -17.30
C GLY A 142 -0.84 3.02 -17.08
N ASN A 143 -0.36 2.31 -18.10
CA ASN A 143 -0.25 0.85 -18.08
C ASN A 143 0.80 0.39 -17.05
N THR A 144 0.43 -0.62 -16.26
CA THR A 144 1.28 -1.24 -15.24
C THR A 144 1.78 -0.21 -14.21
N PRO A 145 0.89 0.38 -13.39
CA PRO A 145 1.28 1.34 -12.37
C PRO A 145 2.05 0.64 -11.24
N ARG A 146 3.37 0.52 -11.40
CA ARG A 146 4.24 -0.22 -10.48
C ARG A 146 4.51 0.52 -9.18
N SER A 147 4.56 1.86 -9.23
CA SER A 147 4.75 2.71 -8.08
C SER A 147 3.96 4.00 -8.21
N PHE A 148 3.52 4.50 -7.10
CA PHE A 148 2.92 5.83 -6.96
C PHE A 148 3.26 6.40 -5.59
N ASN A 149 3.13 7.71 -5.43
CA ASN A 149 3.36 8.32 -4.13
C ASN A 149 2.48 9.56 -3.95
N LEU A 150 2.03 9.80 -2.70
CA LEU A 150 1.37 11.01 -2.26
C LEU A 150 2.39 12.04 -1.80
N ASN A 151 2.20 13.29 -2.20
CA ASN A 151 3.06 14.35 -1.69
C ASN A 151 2.79 14.61 -0.18
N PRO A 152 3.75 15.21 0.55
CA PRO A 152 3.68 15.33 2.01
C PRO A 152 2.46 16.03 2.59
N ASP A 153 1.78 16.87 1.84
CA ASP A 153 0.54 17.56 2.26
C ASP A 153 -0.75 16.87 1.78
N ASN A 154 -0.64 15.67 1.19
CA ASN A 154 -1.73 14.88 0.63
C ASN A 154 -2.55 15.57 -0.48
N ARG A 155 -2.05 16.64 -1.11
CA ARG A 155 -2.78 17.34 -2.18
C ARG A 155 -2.60 16.71 -3.55
N TRP A 156 -1.49 16.03 -3.76
CA TRP A 156 -1.09 15.51 -5.05
C TRP A 156 -0.65 14.04 -4.95
N MET A 157 -0.98 13.28 -5.97
CA MET A 157 -0.44 11.93 -6.18
C MET A 157 0.20 11.88 -7.57
N ILE A 158 1.33 11.19 -7.68
CA ILE A 158 1.95 10.83 -8.97
C ILE A 158 2.00 9.31 -9.05
N ALA A 159 1.52 8.75 -10.17
CA ALA A 159 1.63 7.32 -10.48
C ALA A 159 2.46 7.12 -11.74
N ALA A 160 3.37 6.15 -11.73
CA ALA A 160 4.24 5.80 -12.84
C ALA A 160 3.69 4.60 -13.61
N GLY A 161 3.30 4.82 -14.86
CA GLY A 161 2.91 3.77 -15.80
C GLY A 161 4.15 3.10 -16.39
N GLN A 162 4.59 1.98 -15.82
CA GLN A 162 5.83 1.32 -16.21
C GLN A 162 5.86 0.92 -17.69
N ARG A 163 4.75 0.39 -18.22
CA ARG A 163 4.65 -0.03 -19.63
C ARG A 163 4.16 1.06 -20.56
N SER A 164 3.51 2.11 -20.06
CA SER A 164 3.12 3.28 -20.86
C SER A 164 4.20 4.37 -20.90
N HIS A 165 5.26 4.24 -20.09
CA HIS A 165 6.40 5.16 -20.06
C HIS A 165 5.98 6.61 -19.76
N ASP A 166 5.05 6.78 -18.82
CA ASP A 166 4.49 8.07 -18.46
C ASP A 166 4.25 8.22 -16.95
N LEU A 167 4.01 9.46 -16.54
CA LEU A 167 3.58 9.82 -15.20
C LEU A 167 2.19 10.42 -15.26
N HIS A 168 1.30 9.97 -14.40
CA HIS A 168 -0.04 10.53 -14.20
C HIS A 168 -0.09 11.32 -12.90
N VAL A 169 -0.48 12.59 -12.98
CA VAL A 169 -0.60 13.47 -11.82
C VAL A 169 -2.07 13.65 -11.46
N TYR A 170 -2.39 13.45 -10.20
CA TYR A 170 -3.74 13.58 -9.67
C TYR A 170 -3.80 14.65 -8.58
N LYS A 171 -4.88 15.44 -8.62
CA LYS A 171 -5.33 16.20 -7.47
C LYS A 171 -6.09 15.25 -6.54
N HIS A 172 -5.68 15.19 -5.29
CA HIS A 172 -6.37 14.44 -4.25
C HIS A 172 -7.38 15.33 -3.54
N ASP A 173 -8.62 14.84 -3.43
CA ASP A 173 -9.66 15.48 -2.62
C ASP A 173 -9.56 14.98 -1.18
N GLY A 174 -9.03 15.79 -0.30
CA GLY A 174 -8.86 15.45 1.11
C GLY A 174 -10.16 15.18 1.88
N THR A 175 -11.34 15.45 1.34
CA THR A 175 -12.63 15.16 1.98
C THR A 175 -13.16 13.79 1.58
N SER A 176 -13.15 13.48 0.29
CA SER A 176 -13.72 12.25 -0.27
C SER A 176 -12.68 11.17 -0.59
N GLY A 177 -11.38 11.50 -0.59
CA GLY A 177 -10.30 10.63 -1.03
C GLY A 177 -10.24 10.40 -2.54
N LYS A 178 -11.12 11.05 -3.32
CA LYS A 178 -11.14 10.87 -4.78
C LYS A 178 -9.93 11.51 -5.45
N LEU A 179 -9.45 10.83 -6.49
CA LEU A 179 -8.35 11.31 -7.33
C LEU A 179 -8.90 11.83 -8.66
N LYS A 180 -8.55 13.07 -8.99
CA LYS A 180 -8.85 13.68 -10.29
C LYS A 180 -7.55 13.85 -11.06
N ARG A 181 -7.37 13.10 -12.18
CA ARG A 181 -6.23 13.27 -13.06
C ARG A 181 -6.23 14.68 -13.66
N ILE A 182 -5.11 15.38 -13.54
CA ILE A 182 -4.95 16.76 -14.00
C ILE A 182 -3.85 16.91 -15.05
N HIS A 183 -2.89 15.95 -15.06
CA HIS A 183 -1.76 16.00 -15.98
C HIS A 183 -1.24 14.60 -16.29
N GLN A 184 -0.64 14.45 -17.48
CA GLN A 184 0.09 13.28 -17.93
C GLN A 184 1.38 13.76 -18.57
N GLN A 185 2.50 13.14 -18.21
CA GLN A 185 3.82 13.51 -18.70
C GLN A 185 4.55 12.28 -19.20
N PRO A 186 4.94 12.21 -20.48
CA PRO A 186 5.89 11.20 -20.94
C PRO A 186 7.20 11.24 -20.15
N THR A 187 7.81 10.07 -19.94
CA THR A 187 9.09 9.94 -19.26
C THR A 187 9.99 8.90 -19.97
N GLY A 188 11.15 8.61 -19.43
CA GLY A 188 12.02 7.53 -19.92
C GLY A 188 11.37 6.16 -19.80
N GLN A 189 11.94 5.15 -20.47
CA GLN A 189 11.41 3.80 -20.49
C GLN A 189 11.38 3.17 -19.10
N GLY A 190 10.25 2.52 -18.76
CA GLY A 190 10.10 1.68 -17.58
C GLY A 190 10.20 2.40 -16.23
N PRO A 191 9.53 3.57 -16.00
CA PRO A 191 9.56 4.21 -14.70
C PRO A 191 9.03 3.22 -13.65
N SER A 192 9.80 2.99 -12.58
CA SER A 192 9.52 1.93 -11.61
C SER A 192 9.37 2.41 -10.18
N TRP A 193 9.72 3.68 -9.90
CA TRP A 193 9.64 4.25 -8.57
C TRP A 193 9.32 5.74 -8.60
N VAL A 194 8.41 6.15 -7.71
CA VAL A 194 8.04 7.56 -7.48
C VAL A 194 8.20 7.85 -5.99
N GLN A 195 8.87 8.95 -5.66
CA GLN A 195 9.02 9.38 -4.28
C GLN A 195 9.05 10.91 -4.17
N PHE A 196 8.23 11.47 -3.29
CA PHE A 196 8.34 12.85 -2.87
C PHE A 196 9.33 12.97 -1.71
N ILE A 197 10.31 13.85 -1.87
CA ILE A 197 11.29 14.16 -0.82
C ILE A 197 10.81 15.45 -0.12
N PRO A 198 10.57 15.42 1.21
CA PRO A 198 10.23 16.63 1.95
C PRO A 198 11.34 17.68 1.83
N LYS A 199 10.98 18.94 1.64
CA LYS A 199 11.95 20.02 1.82
C LYS A 199 12.45 20.02 3.26
N LYS A 200 13.76 20.13 3.41
CA LYS A 200 14.39 20.40 4.71
C LYS A 200 13.99 21.78 5.23
#